data_93f530a0be8177d6f79c3c62763ad3a3
#
_entry.id   93f530a0be8177d6f79c3c62763ad3a3
#
_cell.length_a   1.000
_cell.length_b   1.000
_cell.length_c   1.000
_cell.angle_alpha   90.00
_cell.angle_beta   90.00
_cell.angle_gamma   90.00
#
_symmetry.space_group_name_H-M   'P 1'
#
loop_
_entity.id
_entity.type
_entity.pdbx_description
1 polymer ?
#
loop_
_entity_poly.entity_id
_entity_poly.type
_entity_poly.pdbx_seq_one_letter_code
_entity_poly.pdbx_strand_id
1 'polypeptide(L)'
;MDFNFTSAEEAFRQEVRDFIAEHNPPKEGRDKPEVIAAWHRALVEKKWIGFAWPKEAGGSGGSVIEQFILKEEMGAAEAPDLGTDFMGLQWVGPAVIRHGTDAQRERFLPDLLNCKSIWCTGYSEPDAGSDLASLKTRAVRDGDEYVVTGQKIWTTLAHKAEWIFMLVRTESTDRYGGTTCVLIDMKSAGIEVSPIPNLIDVHSFNQVFFNEVRVPVENRLGNEGEGWKVVMGALANERSGIAEATGMLQQLEALKNLARESSCGDRPALEDPTVRRQIARFECRISAMRLNGMRHLTSQLQGKPPSSETSLNKWLRGPLEIEMSDIAMGLLGSEAAESGKWQRDSLNFHGTVIGGGTPNIQRNIISERILGLPKD
;
A
#
# COMPACT_ATOMS: atom_id res chain seq x y z
N MET A 1 -9.74 -21.55 17.85
CA MET A 1 -9.88 -20.38 16.94
C MET A 1 -11.17 -20.63 16.19
N ASP A 2 -12.16 -19.78 16.34
CA ASP A 2 -13.40 -19.86 15.58
C ASP A 2 -13.23 -19.01 14.31
N PHE A 3 -13.49 -19.58 13.15
CA PHE A 3 -13.39 -18.91 11.85
C PHE A 3 -14.77 -18.52 11.30
N ASN A 4 -15.82 -18.74 12.07
CA ASN A 4 -17.18 -18.36 11.69
C ASN A 4 -17.41 -16.89 12.02
N PHE A 5 -18.11 -16.20 11.13
CA PHE A 5 -18.58 -14.84 11.36
C PHE A 5 -19.89 -14.86 12.16
N THR A 6 -20.12 -13.83 12.94
CA THR A 6 -21.40 -13.61 13.63
C THR A 6 -22.48 -13.25 12.61
N SER A 7 -23.75 -13.35 13.00
CA SER A 7 -24.86 -12.94 12.15
C SER A 7 -24.81 -11.47 11.73
N ALA A 8 -24.24 -10.59 12.56
CA ALA A 8 -24.04 -9.17 12.24
C ALA A 8 -22.94 -8.98 11.19
N GLU A 9 -21.85 -9.73 11.30
CA GLU A 9 -20.73 -9.71 10.32
C GLU A 9 -21.15 -10.31 8.97
N GLU A 10 -21.97 -11.37 8.96
CA GLU A 10 -22.54 -11.91 7.72
C GLU A 10 -23.57 -10.95 7.10
N ALA A 11 -24.36 -10.23 7.90
CA ALA A 11 -25.24 -9.18 7.39
C ALA A 11 -24.43 -8.03 6.75
N PHE A 12 -23.33 -7.61 7.36
CA PHE A 12 -22.43 -6.62 6.77
C PHE A 12 -21.79 -7.14 5.47
N ARG A 13 -21.38 -8.41 5.42
CA ARG A 13 -20.87 -9.04 4.20
C ARG A 13 -21.89 -8.97 3.07
N GLN A 14 -23.15 -9.27 3.37
CA GLN A 14 -24.24 -9.18 2.38
C GLN A 14 -24.45 -7.73 1.92
N GLU A 15 -24.41 -6.76 2.84
CA GLU A 15 -24.47 -5.33 2.52
C GLU A 15 -23.35 -4.91 1.55
N VAL A 16 -22.12 -5.40 1.76
CA VAL A 16 -21.00 -5.13 0.86
C VAL A 16 -21.23 -5.75 -0.52
N ARG A 17 -21.73 -6.97 -0.59
CA ARG A 17 -22.06 -7.65 -1.88
C ARG A 17 -23.17 -6.93 -2.63
N ASP A 18 -24.20 -6.48 -1.95
CA ASP A 18 -25.30 -5.72 -2.57
C ASP A 18 -24.80 -4.40 -3.12
N PHE A 19 -23.98 -3.68 -2.37
CA PHE A 19 -23.33 -2.45 -2.84
C PHE A 19 -22.46 -2.70 -4.08
N ILE A 20 -21.65 -3.75 -4.08
CA ILE A 20 -20.82 -4.12 -5.22
C ILE A 20 -21.69 -4.45 -6.44
N ALA A 21 -22.77 -5.21 -6.25
CA ALA A 21 -23.69 -5.57 -7.35
C ALA A 21 -24.32 -4.34 -8.00
N GLU A 22 -24.59 -3.29 -7.22
CA GLU A 22 -25.20 -2.05 -7.69
C GLU A 22 -24.21 -1.07 -8.31
N HIS A 23 -23.00 -0.94 -7.72
CA HIS A 23 -22.10 0.18 -8.03
C HIS A 23 -20.77 -0.21 -8.68
N ASN A 24 -20.35 -1.50 -8.64
CA ASN A 24 -19.07 -1.88 -9.23
C ASN A 24 -19.08 -1.72 -10.75
N PRO A 25 -18.26 -0.82 -11.31
CA PRO A 25 -18.27 -0.57 -12.73
C PRO A 25 -17.72 -1.77 -13.53
N PRO A 26 -18.22 -1.99 -14.76
CA PRO A 26 -17.69 -3.03 -15.63
C PRO A 26 -16.20 -2.82 -15.89
N LYS A 27 -15.46 -3.89 -16.15
CA LYS A 27 -14.00 -3.80 -16.39
C LYS A 27 -13.65 -2.92 -17.58
N GLU A 28 -14.47 -2.98 -18.64
CA GLU A 28 -14.30 -2.15 -19.82
C GLU A 28 -14.65 -0.69 -19.53
N GLY A 29 -13.71 0.20 -19.77
CA GLY A 29 -13.88 1.64 -19.54
C GLY A 29 -13.92 2.07 -18.08
N ARG A 30 -13.51 1.18 -17.16
CA ARG A 30 -13.47 1.44 -15.71
C ARG A 30 -12.53 2.59 -15.32
N ASP A 31 -11.46 2.79 -16.08
CA ASP A 31 -10.44 3.81 -15.90
C ASP A 31 -10.86 5.22 -16.33
N LYS A 32 -12.04 5.36 -16.93
CA LYS A 32 -12.56 6.67 -17.32
C LYS A 32 -12.84 7.53 -16.09
N PRO A 33 -12.43 8.82 -16.10
CA PRO A 33 -12.57 9.70 -14.95
C PRO A 33 -14.00 9.80 -14.39
N GLU A 34 -15.01 9.85 -15.28
CA GLU A 34 -16.41 9.93 -14.88
C GLU A 34 -16.90 8.65 -14.18
N VAL A 35 -16.38 7.48 -14.57
CA VAL A 35 -16.72 6.18 -13.97
C VAL A 35 -16.12 6.08 -12.57
N ILE A 36 -14.85 6.42 -12.44
CA ILE A 36 -14.17 6.45 -11.13
C ILE A 36 -14.81 7.49 -10.20
N ALA A 37 -15.19 8.68 -10.74
CA ALA A 37 -15.86 9.70 -9.94
C ALA A 37 -17.25 9.23 -9.45
N ALA A 38 -18.00 8.46 -10.24
CA ALA A 38 -19.27 7.87 -9.81
C ALA A 38 -19.06 6.83 -8.70
N TRP A 39 -18.07 5.96 -8.84
CA TRP A 39 -17.67 4.99 -7.83
C TRP A 39 -17.30 5.67 -6.51
N HIS A 40 -16.42 6.69 -6.56
CA HIS A 40 -16.03 7.44 -5.36
C HIS A 40 -17.23 8.13 -4.69
N ARG A 41 -18.17 8.72 -5.46
CA ARG A 41 -19.39 9.32 -4.88
C ARG A 41 -20.20 8.29 -4.10
N ALA A 42 -20.44 7.09 -4.67
CA ALA A 42 -21.16 6.02 -3.99
C ALA A 42 -20.48 5.60 -2.67
N LEU A 43 -19.14 5.49 -2.68
CA LEU A 43 -18.36 5.18 -1.47
C LEU A 43 -18.42 6.31 -0.43
N VAL A 44 -18.37 7.58 -0.85
CA VAL A 44 -18.51 8.74 0.05
C VAL A 44 -19.90 8.78 0.68
N GLU A 45 -20.96 8.58 -0.09
CA GLU A 45 -22.36 8.53 0.41
C GLU A 45 -22.54 7.39 1.42
N LYS A 46 -21.92 6.23 1.15
CA LYS A 46 -21.90 5.07 2.05
C LYS A 46 -20.99 5.26 3.26
N LYS A 47 -20.15 6.30 3.29
CA LYS A 47 -19.11 6.57 4.30
C LYS A 47 -18.07 5.43 4.38
N TRP A 48 -17.74 4.82 3.26
CA TRP A 48 -16.75 3.75 3.21
C TRP A 48 -15.35 4.25 2.84
N ILE A 49 -15.21 5.51 2.46
CA ILE A 49 -13.92 6.18 2.44
C ILE A 49 -13.47 6.40 3.90
N GLY A 50 -12.24 6.05 4.21
CA GLY A 50 -11.75 6.11 5.60
C GLY A 50 -12.53 5.20 6.56
N PHE A 51 -13.02 4.05 6.10
CA PHE A 51 -13.90 3.14 6.85
C PHE A 51 -13.35 2.76 8.23
N ALA A 52 -12.03 2.58 8.33
CA ALA A 52 -11.32 2.28 9.56
C ALA A 52 -11.15 3.47 10.52
N TRP A 53 -11.33 4.69 10.04
CA TRP A 53 -11.04 5.86 10.84
C TRP A 53 -12.10 6.07 11.94
N PRO A 54 -11.71 6.63 13.10
CA PRO A 54 -12.66 6.97 14.15
C PRO A 54 -13.78 7.89 13.65
N LYS A 55 -14.97 7.77 14.25
CA LYS A 55 -16.14 8.58 13.87
C LYS A 55 -15.91 10.07 14.09
N GLU A 56 -15.17 10.44 15.14
CA GLU A 56 -14.76 11.81 15.45
C GLU A 56 -13.81 12.41 14.41
N ALA A 57 -13.13 11.57 13.63
CA ALA A 57 -12.31 11.98 12.50
C ALA A 57 -13.08 11.92 11.15
N GLY A 58 -14.39 11.70 11.18
CA GLY A 58 -15.25 11.61 10.00
C GLY A 58 -15.31 10.23 9.34
N GLY A 59 -14.61 9.23 9.87
CA GLY A 59 -14.67 7.85 9.39
C GLY A 59 -15.91 7.11 9.87
N SER A 60 -16.07 5.85 9.45
CA SER A 60 -17.18 4.99 9.88
C SER A 60 -16.96 4.33 11.25
N GLY A 61 -15.72 4.28 11.72
CA GLY A 61 -15.36 3.52 12.94
C GLY A 61 -15.56 2.02 12.76
N GLY A 62 -15.42 1.53 11.53
CA GLY A 62 -15.60 0.12 11.21
C GLY A 62 -14.66 -0.78 12.01
N SER A 63 -15.21 -1.86 12.56
CA SER A 63 -14.43 -2.85 13.30
C SER A 63 -13.37 -3.51 12.42
N VAL A 64 -12.39 -4.13 13.05
CA VAL A 64 -11.29 -4.82 12.32
C VAL A 64 -11.85 -5.94 11.44
N ILE A 65 -12.91 -6.63 11.87
CA ILE A 65 -13.57 -7.69 11.08
C ILE A 65 -14.35 -7.09 9.91
N GLU A 66 -15.10 -6.01 10.11
CA GLU A 66 -15.79 -5.33 9.02
C GLU A 66 -14.81 -4.79 7.96
N GLN A 67 -13.67 -4.24 8.39
CA GLN A 67 -12.60 -3.85 7.48
C GLN A 67 -12.06 -5.04 6.66
N PHE A 68 -11.93 -6.19 7.30
CA PHE A 68 -11.54 -7.42 6.63
C PHE A 68 -12.57 -7.84 5.59
N ILE A 69 -13.86 -7.91 5.98
CA ILE A 69 -14.95 -8.28 5.09
C ILE A 69 -15.03 -7.33 3.89
N LEU A 70 -14.97 -6.02 4.13
CA LEU A 70 -15.00 -5.01 3.07
C LEU A 70 -13.87 -5.23 2.06
N LYS A 71 -12.63 -5.40 2.53
CA LYS A 71 -11.47 -5.63 1.66
C LYS A 71 -11.54 -6.97 0.91
N GLU A 72 -12.02 -8.03 1.58
CA GLU A 72 -12.15 -9.35 0.97
C GLU A 72 -13.18 -9.34 -0.17
N GLU A 73 -14.37 -8.77 0.05
CA GLU A 73 -15.44 -8.73 -0.96
C GLU A 73 -15.10 -7.77 -2.11
N MET A 74 -14.54 -6.57 -1.81
CA MET A 74 -14.07 -5.64 -2.83
C MET A 74 -12.96 -6.25 -3.69
N GLY A 75 -12.01 -6.93 -3.05
CA GLY A 75 -10.95 -7.66 -3.73
C GLY A 75 -11.51 -8.78 -4.61
N ALA A 76 -12.40 -9.63 -4.08
CA ALA A 76 -12.99 -10.74 -4.83
C ALA A 76 -13.77 -10.28 -6.08
N ALA A 77 -14.39 -9.11 -5.99
CA ALA A 77 -15.12 -8.48 -7.09
C ALA A 77 -14.20 -7.70 -8.05
N GLU A 78 -12.90 -7.64 -7.79
CA GLU A 78 -11.96 -6.79 -8.52
C GLU A 78 -12.48 -5.34 -8.62
N ALA A 79 -13.09 -4.83 -7.55
CA ALA A 79 -13.63 -3.46 -7.51
C ALA A 79 -12.48 -2.43 -7.58
N PRO A 80 -12.73 -1.20 -8.07
CA PRO A 80 -11.75 -0.13 -8.00
C PRO A 80 -11.36 0.20 -6.56
N ASP A 81 -10.24 0.92 -6.39
CA ASP A 81 -9.76 1.35 -5.08
C ASP A 81 -10.82 2.16 -4.30
N LEU A 82 -10.72 2.10 -2.97
CA LEU A 82 -11.65 2.77 -2.04
C LEU A 82 -11.35 4.27 -1.88
N GLY A 83 -10.69 4.90 -2.83
CA GLY A 83 -10.38 6.32 -2.77
C GLY A 83 -9.39 6.75 -3.87
N THR A 84 -8.99 8.02 -3.86
CA THR A 84 -8.10 8.59 -4.87
C THR A 84 -6.69 8.03 -4.84
N ASP A 85 -6.21 7.69 -3.65
CA ASP A 85 -4.91 7.06 -3.44
C ASP A 85 -4.88 6.32 -2.09
N PHE A 86 -4.11 5.25 -2.04
CA PHE A 86 -3.97 4.47 -0.81
C PHE A 86 -3.09 5.17 0.23
N MET A 87 -2.16 6.03 -0.18
CA MET A 87 -1.23 6.71 0.72
C MET A 87 -1.98 7.72 1.60
N GLY A 88 -2.89 8.49 0.99
CA GLY A 88 -3.76 9.41 1.72
C GLY A 88 -4.59 8.71 2.78
N LEU A 89 -5.25 7.63 2.42
CA LEU A 89 -6.17 6.92 3.31
C LEU A 89 -5.48 6.02 4.34
N GLN A 90 -4.39 5.36 3.97
CA GLN A 90 -3.75 4.36 4.84
C GLN A 90 -2.60 4.92 5.68
N TRP A 91 -1.94 5.98 5.22
CA TRP A 91 -0.76 6.56 5.90
C TRP A 91 -1.00 7.96 6.38
N VAL A 92 -1.41 8.89 5.50
CA VAL A 92 -1.52 10.30 5.82
C VAL A 92 -2.67 10.57 6.78
N GLY A 93 -3.88 10.12 6.47
CA GLY A 93 -5.06 10.32 7.31
C GLY A 93 -4.86 9.78 8.73
N PRO A 94 -4.45 8.52 8.92
CA PRO A 94 -4.12 7.99 10.25
C PRO A 94 -3.01 8.76 10.97
N ALA A 95 -1.98 9.25 10.25
CA ALA A 95 -0.93 10.06 10.84
C ALA A 95 -1.46 11.43 11.30
N VAL A 96 -2.31 12.09 10.49
CA VAL A 96 -2.96 13.36 10.84
C VAL A 96 -3.92 13.17 12.03
N ILE A 97 -4.71 12.09 12.04
CA ILE A 97 -5.61 11.77 13.17
C ILE A 97 -4.80 11.65 14.46
N ARG A 98 -3.67 10.95 14.43
CA ARG A 98 -2.89 10.62 15.61
C ARG A 98 -1.97 11.74 16.09
N HIS A 99 -1.35 12.48 15.17
CA HIS A 99 -0.27 13.42 15.46
C HIS A 99 -0.57 14.86 15.05
N GLY A 100 -1.65 15.09 14.29
CA GLY A 100 -2.05 16.41 13.83
C GLY A 100 -2.66 17.27 14.92
N THR A 101 -2.58 18.57 14.72
CA THR A 101 -3.39 19.57 15.46
C THR A 101 -4.85 19.53 14.99
N ASP A 102 -5.76 20.14 15.76
CA ASP A 102 -7.16 20.22 15.35
C ASP A 102 -7.31 20.95 14.00
N ALA A 103 -6.57 22.06 13.81
CA ALA A 103 -6.52 22.78 12.55
C ALA A 103 -6.06 21.91 11.37
N GLN A 104 -5.08 21.04 11.57
CA GLN A 104 -4.62 20.10 10.53
C GLN A 104 -5.68 19.03 10.25
N ARG A 105 -6.37 18.50 11.27
CA ARG A 105 -7.47 17.56 11.08
C ARG A 105 -8.62 18.18 10.30
N GLU A 106 -9.03 19.38 10.67
CA GLU A 106 -10.09 20.13 9.98
C GLU A 106 -9.72 20.45 8.52
N ARG A 107 -8.44 20.74 8.25
CA ARG A 107 -7.96 21.08 6.91
C ARG A 107 -7.85 19.89 5.98
N PHE A 108 -7.28 18.75 6.43
CA PHE A 108 -6.86 17.68 5.54
C PHE A 108 -7.81 16.47 5.48
N LEU A 109 -8.46 16.11 6.61
CA LEU A 109 -9.27 14.90 6.64
C LEU A 109 -10.53 14.97 5.76
N PRO A 110 -11.26 16.11 5.69
CA PRO A 110 -12.44 16.20 4.82
C PRO A 110 -12.13 15.98 3.35
N ASP A 111 -11.01 16.51 2.84
CA ASP A 111 -10.63 16.35 1.43
C ASP A 111 -10.24 14.92 1.09
N LEU A 112 -9.57 14.21 2.01
CA LEU A 112 -9.29 12.78 1.89
C LEU A 112 -10.58 11.94 1.85
N LEU A 113 -11.51 12.19 2.80
CA LEU A 113 -12.78 11.46 2.91
C LEU A 113 -13.73 11.71 1.73
N ASN A 114 -13.61 12.85 1.06
CA ASN A 114 -14.41 13.22 -0.10
C ASN A 114 -13.71 12.98 -1.45
N CYS A 115 -12.58 12.26 -1.45
CA CYS A 115 -11.78 11.97 -2.66
C CYS A 115 -11.39 13.24 -3.45
N LYS A 116 -11.09 14.35 -2.74
CA LYS A 116 -10.76 15.65 -3.35
C LYS A 116 -9.27 15.94 -3.41
N SER A 117 -8.44 15.17 -2.72
CA SER A 117 -6.99 15.33 -2.74
C SER A 117 -6.28 14.01 -3.00
N ILE A 118 -5.18 14.09 -3.72
CA ILE A 118 -4.23 13.00 -3.95
C ILE A 118 -2.96 13.34 -3.17
N TRP A 119 -2.45 12.36 -2.45
CA TRP A 119 -1.24 12.48 -1.64
C TRP A 119 -0.12 11.60 -2.17
N CYS A 120 1.09 12.09 -2.09
CA CYS A 120 2.28 11.27 -2.27
C CYS A 120 3.14 11.27 -1.01
N THR A 121 4.14 10.39 -0.97
CA THR A 121 5.05 10.27 0.17
C THR A 121 6.49 10.47 -0.24
N GLY A 122 7.21 11.32 0.49
CA GLY A 122 8.62 11.63 0.25
C GLY A 122 9.50 10.99 1.32
N TYR A 123 9.86 9.71 1.15
CA TYR A 123 10.72 8.98 2.08
C TYR A 123 12.11 8.76 1.49
N SER A 124 12.21 7.86 0.53
CA SER A 124 13.49 7.43 -0.05
C SER A 124 14.22 8.55 -0.78
N GLU A 125 15.55 8.51 -0.72
CA GLU A 125 16.47 9.34 -1.49
C GLU A 125 17.40 8.44 -2.32
N PRO A 126 18.13 8.97 -3.33
CA PRO A 126 19.02 8.14 -4.14
C PRO A 126 19.99 7.27 -3.31
N ASP A 127 20.50 7.80 -2.19
CA ASP A 127 21.44 7.11 -1.30
C ASP A 127 20.77 6.56 -0.01
N ALA A 128 19.46 6.74 0.18
CA ALA A 128 18.75 6.39 1.42
C ALA A 128 17.41 5.69 1.10
N GLY A 129 17.48 4.41 0.71
CA GLY A 129 16.33 3.54 0.50
C GLY A 129 16.08 2.63 1.71
N SER A 130 16.71 1.45 1.76
CA SER A 130 16.61 0.53 2.90
C SER A 130 17.15 1.15 4.19
N ASP A 131 18.20 1.96 4.11
CA ASP A 131 18.70 2.80 5.21
C ASP A 131 18.05 4.19 5.18
N LEU A 132 16.72 4.23 5.32
CA LEU A 132 15.96 5.47 5.30
C LEU A 132 16.44 6.49 6.35
N ALA A 133 16.96 6.02 7.49
CA ALA A 133 17.45 6.90 8.54
C ALA A 133 18.69 7.72 8.14
N SER A 134 19.34 7.39 7.01
CA SER A 134 20.47 8.15 6.46
C SER A 134 20.06 9.29 5.51
N LEU A 135 18.76 9.60 5.42
CA LEU A 135 18.22 10.67 4.56
C LEU A 135 18.94 12.01 4.82
N LYS A 136 19.10 12.79 3.73
CA LYS A 136 19.86 14.06 3.71
C LYS A 136 19.00 15.27 3.35
N THR A 137 17.80 15.11 2.81
CA THR A 137 16.89 16.23 2.53
C THR A 137 16.67 17.00 3.83
N ARG A 138 17.17 18.23 3.87
CA ARG A 138 17.19 19.05 5.07
C ARG A 138 16.04 20.05 5.09
N ALA A 139 15.58 20.37 6.27
CA ALA A 139 14.67 21.49 6.55
C ALA A 139 15.30 22.37 7.62
N VAL A 140 15.65 23.59 7.25
CA VAL A 140 16.23 24.57 8.15
C VAL A 140 15.15 25.55 8.57
N ARG A 141 14.97 25.76 9.86
CA ARG A 141 13.99 26.70 10.39
C ARG A 141 14.43 28.15 10.11
N ASP A 142 13.53 28.94 9.51
CA ASP A 142 13.70 30.36 9.24
C ASP A 142 12.41 31.10 9.69
N GLY A 143 12.42 31.57 10.94
CA GLY A 143 11.23 32.15 11.57
C GLY A 143 10.09 31.17 11.72
N ASP A 144 8.96 31.44 11.06
CA ASP A 144 7.76 30.62 11.08
C ASP A 144 7.67 29.63 9.88
N GLU A 145 8.77 29.44 9.17
CA GLU A 145 8.86 28.53 8.04
C GLU A 145 10.06 27.59 8.19
N TYR A 146 10.00 26.46 7.46
CA TYR A 146 11.16 25.65 7.13
C TYR A 146 11.57 25.93 5.69
N VAL A 147 12.86 26.06 5.44
CA VAL A 147 13.46 26.07 4.09
C VAL A 147 13.94 24.67 3.78
N VAL A 148 13.25 24.01 2.84
CA VAL A 148 13.50 22.60 2.50
C VAL A 148 14.34 22.54 1.23
N THR A 149 15.47 21.78 1.33
CA THR A 149 16.39 21.55 0.21
C THR A 149 16.84 20.10 0.17
N GLY A 150 16.74 19.47 -1.00
CA GLY A 150 17.12 18.07 -1.23
C GLY A 150 16.33 17.42 -2.34
N GLN A 151 16.21 16.10 -2.29
CA GLN A 151 15.48 15.36 -3.30
C GLN A 151 14.89 14.07 -2.73
N LYS A 152 13.78 13.63 -3.30
CA LYS A 152 13.13 12.35 -3.02
C LYS A 152 13.01 11.53 -4.30
N ILE A 153 13.08 10.20 -4.17
CA ILE A 153 12.98 9.28 -5.32
C ILE A 153 11.94 8.21 -5.04
N TRP A 154 11.46 7.58 -6.09
CA TRP A 154 10.40 6.57 -6.06
C TRP A 154 9.09 7.11 -5.49
N THR A 155 8.86 8.41 -5.62
CA THR A 155 7.66 9.08 -5.12
C THR A 155 6.47 8.75 -6.03
N THR A 156 5.65 7.81 -5.57
CA THR A 156 4.46 7.35 -6.31
C THR A 156 3.45 8.50 -6.43
N LEU A 157 2.89 8.69 -7.63
CA LEU A 157 1.87 9.68 -7.96
C LEU A 157 2.27 11.17 -7.73
N ALA A 158 3.54 11.51 -7.51
CA ALA A 158 3.93 12.91 -7.27
C ALA A 158 3.49 13.87 -8.38
N HIS A 159 3.40 13.41 -9.62
CA HIS A 159 2.92 14.20 -10.78
C HIS A 159 1.40 14.48 -10.77
N LYS A 160 0.64 13.85 -9.85
CA LYS A 160 -0.80 14.05 -9.67
C LYS A 160 -1.16 14.57 -8.29
N ALA A 161 -0.21 14.50 -7.34
CA ALA A 161 -0.47 14.81 -5.95
C ALA A 161 -0.59 16.33 -5.71
N GLU A 162 -1.56 16.71 -4.89
CA GLU A 162 -1.67 18.06 -4.33
C GLU A 162 -0.74 18.24 -3.14
N TRP A 163 -0.49 17.19 -2.38
CA TRP A 163 0.29 17.21 -1.14
C TRP A 163 1.31 16.09 -1.08
N ILE A 164 2.45 16.39 -0.45
CA ILE A 164 3.45 15.38 -0.11
C ILE A 164 3.62 15.28 1.42
N PHE A 165 3.49 14.06 1.94
CA PHE A 165 3.82 13.69 3.31
C PHE A 165 5.28 13.25 3.35
N MET A 166 6.15 14.07 3.93
CA MET A 166 7.59 13.94 3.73
C MET A 166 8.38 13.88 5.04
N LEU A 167 9.38 12.99 5.06
CA LEU A 167 10.38 12.95 6.13
C LEU A 167 11.62 13.76 5.72
N VAL A 168 12.01 14.71 6.57
CA VAL A 168 13.15 15.60 6.38
C VAL A 168 14.10 15.57 7.57
N ARG A 169 15.34 16.04 7.37
CA ARG A 169 16.35 16.20 8.41
C ARG A 169 16.32 17.64 8.96
N THR A 170 15.99 17.78 10.23
CA THR A 170 16.03 19.09 10.93
C THR A 170 17.28 19.21 11.82
N GLU A 171 17.81 18.10 12.31
CA GLU A 171 19.04 18.05 13.10
C GLU A 171 19.99 16.95 12.61
N SER A 172 21.29 17.13 12.82
CA SER A 172 22.32 16.20 12.34
C SER A 172 22.86 15.25 13.42
N THR A 173 22.53 15.45 14.68
CA THR A 173 23.15 14.79 15.83
C THR A 173 22.55 13.43 16.17
N ASP A 174 21.29 13.20 15.84
CA ASP A 174 20.60 11.92 16.07
C ASP A 174 20.10 11.32 14.76
N ARG A 175 20.43 10.06 14.55
CA ARG A 175 20.05 9.31 13.35
C ARG A 175 18.53 9.23 13.13
N TYR A 176 17.78 9.00 14.18
CA TYR A 176 16.31 8.86 14.14
C TYR A 176 15.59 10.10 14.64
N GLY A 177 16.01 10.66 15.79
CA GLY A 177 15.41 11.83 16.40
C GLY A 177 15.72 13.14 15.68
N GLY A 178 16.74 13.19 14.80
CA GLY A 178 17.00 14.38 13.97
C GLY A 178 16.10 14.52 12.76
N THR A 179 14.98 13.78 12.70
CA THR A 179 14.04 13.82 11.56
C THR A 179 12.70 14.41 11.94
N THR A 180 12.09 15.13 11.01
CA THR A 180 10.77 15.77 11.19
C THR A 180 9.86 15.41 10.02
N CYS A 181 8.58 15.25 10.29
CA CYS A 181 7.57 15.04 9.25
C CYS A 181 6.91 16.35 8.88
N VAL A 182 6.85 16.66 7.58
CA VAL A 182 6.24 17.88 7.06
C VAL A 182 5.25 17.56 5.93
N LEU A 183 4.19 18.37 5.85
CA LEU A 183 3.17 18.32 4.79
C LEU A 183 3.40 19.51 3.86
N ILE A 184 3.74 19.24 2.59
CA ILE A 184 4.10 20.27 1.63
C ILE A 184 3.09 20.30 0.49
N ASP A 185 2.59 21.47 0.14
CA ASP A 185 1.80 21.69 -1.07
C ASP A 185 2.72 21.50 -2.29
N MET A 186 2.38 20.56 -3.17
CA MET A 186 3.17 20.23 -4.36
C MET A 186 3.22 21.38 -5.39
N LYS A 187 2.40 22.41 -5.21
CA LYS A 187 2.43 23.64 -6.02
C LYS A 187 3.38 24.70 -5.48
N SER A 188 4.06 24.44 -4.34
CA SER A 188 5.02 25.38 -3.75
C SER A 188 6.15 25.68 -4.72
N ALA A 189 6.59 26.94 -4.77
CA ALA A 189 7.74 27.33 -5.58
C ALA A 189 9.00 26.58 -5.15
N GLY A 190 9.82 26.18 -6.12
CA GLY A 190 11.05 25.42 -5.88
C GLY A 190 10.88 23.88 -5.91
N ILE A 191 9.67 23.37 -6.16
CA ILE A 191 9.44 21.94 -6.38
C ILE A 191 9.50 21.62 -7.88
N GLU A 192 10.28 20.61 -8.23
CA GLU A 192 10.33 20.05 -9.57
C GLU A 192 10.09 18.54 -9.51
N VAL A 193 9.18 18.06 -10.37
CA VAL A 193 8.81 16.63 -10.46
C VAL A 193 9.30 16.07 -11.79
N SER A 194 10.15 15.04 -11.73
CA SER A 194 10.69 14.36 -12.90
C SER A 194 10.22 12.90 -12.94
N PRO A 195 9.67 12.41 -14.07
CA PRO A 195 9.18 11.05 -14.18
C PRO A 195 10.31 10.02 -14.14
N ILE A 196 10.03 8.86 -13.55
CA ILE A 196 10.88 7.68 -13.61
C ILE A 196 10.12 6.61 -14.42
N PRO A 197 10.49 6.34 -15.66
CA PRO A 197 9.89 5.25 -16.45
C PRO A 197 10.16 3.91 -15.78
N ASN A 198 9.15 3.05 -15.75
CA ASN A 198 9.30 1.69 -15.25
C ASN A 198 9.26 0.68 -16.41
N LEU A 199 9.56 -0.60 -16.12
CA LEU A 199 9.63 -1.68 -17.12
C LEU A 199 8.31 -1.96 -17.84
N ILE A 200 7.18 -1.52 -17.30
CA ILE A 200 5.86 -1.70 -17.92
C ILE A 200 5.35 -0.44 -18.62
N ASP A 201 6.21 0.53 -18.80
CA ASP A 201 5.94 1.82 -19.45
C ASP A 201 4.78 2.61 -18.82
N VAL A 202 4.63 2.48 -17.50
CA VAL A 202 3.64 3.22 -16.71
C VAL A 202 4.34 4.31 -15.90
N HIS A 203 3.85 5.53 -16.01
CA HIS A 203 4.32 6.66 -15.19
C HIS A 203 3.70 6.57 -13.79
N SER A 204 4.33 5.80 -12.90
CA SER A 204 3.93 5.68 -11.50
C SER A 204 4.87 6.42 -10.56
N PHE A 205 6.17 6.36 -10.83
CA PHE A 205 7.21 6.87 -9.95
C PHE A 205 7.80 8.17 -10.44
N ASN A 206 8.28 8.96 -9.49
CA ASN A 206 8.91 10.24 -9.78
C ASN A 206 10.12 10.45 -8.88
N GLN A 207 11.05 11.25 -9.38
CA GLN A 207 12.02 11.98 -8.58
C GLN A 207 11.46 13.38 -8.32
N VAL A 208 11.58 13.86 -7.09
CA VAL A 208 11.08 15.18 -6.68
C VAL A 208 12.23 15.96 -6.08
N PHE A 209 12.51 17.12 -6.65
CA PHE A 209 13.56 18.03 -6.21
C PHE A 209 12.93 19.18 -5.40
N PHE A 210 13.60 19.58 -4.35
CA PHE A 210 13.23 20.69 -3.48
C PHE A 210 14.39 21.69 -3.47
N ASN A 211 14.16 22.89 -4.01
CA ASN A 211 15.13 23.96 -4.05
C ASN A 211 14.63 25.13 -3.21
N GLU A 212 15.11 25.20 -1.96
CA GLU A 212 14.73 26.25 -1.00
C GLU A 212 13.21 26.42 -0.83
N VAL A 213 12.47 25.30 -0.84
CA VAL A 213 11.01 25.31 -0.71
C VAL A 213 10.62 25.79 0.69
N ARG A 214 9.81 26.86 0.75
CA ARG A 214 9.31 27.40 2.01
C ARG A 214 8.05 26.69 2.45
N VAL A 215 8.09 26.16 3.67
CA VAL A 215 7.02 25.35 4.27
C VAL A 215 6.66 25.93 5.63
N PRO A 216 5.43 26.40 5.84
CA PRO A 216 5.01 26.89 7.14
C PRO A 216 5.23 25.89 8.27
N VAL A 217 5.68 26.32 9.43
CA VAL A 217 5.89 25.47 10.60
C VAL A 217 4.61 24.76 11.03
N GLU A 218 3.45 25.40 10.79
CA GLU A 218 2.13 24.78 11.03
C GLU A 218 1.84 23.55 10.18
N ASN A 219 2.57 23.35 9.07
CA ASN A 219 2.51 22.13 8.24
C ASN A 219 3.43 21.01 8.75
N ARG A 220 4.12 21.19 9.87
CA ARG A 220 4.82 20.11 10.57
C ARG A 220 3.82 19.18 11.23
N LEU A 221 3.95 17.89 10.99
CA LEU A 221 3.11 16.88 11.61
C LEU A 221 3.81 16.25 12.82
N GLY A 222 3.23 16.39 13.99
CA GLY A 222 3.86 16.03 15.27
C GLY A 222 4.91 17.04 15.71
N ASN A 223 5.78 16.64 16.66
CA ASN A 223 6.85 17.51 17.16
C ASN A 223 8.09 17.44 16.25
N GLU A 224 8.89 18.50 16.27
CA GLU A 224 10.21 18.49 15.64
C GLU A 224 11.08 17.41 16.26
N GLY A 225 11.82 16.67 15.45
CA GLY A 225 12.59 15.51 15.90
C GLY A 225 11.80 14.19 16.02
N GLU A 226 10.46 14.21 15.94
CA GLU A 226 9.63 12.99 16.05
C GLU A 226 9.19 12.41 14.71
N GLY A 227 9.70 12.90 13.58
CA GLY A 227 9.27 12.49 12.24
C GLY A 227 9.41 10.99 12.01
N TRP A 228 10.46 10.37 12.52
CA TRP A 228 10.63 8.91 12.43
C TRP A 228 9.47 8.14 13.09
N LYS A 229 9.06 8.56 14.29
CA LYS A 229 7.93 7.95 15.02
C LYS A 229 6.61 8.12 14.26
N VAL A 230 6.37 9.29 13.68
CA VAL A 230 5.17 9.59 12.87
C VAL A 230 5.11 8.67 11.67
N VAL A 231 6.18 8.60 10.87
CA VAL A 231 6.24 7.79 9.64
C VAL A 231 6.18 6.29 9.94
N MET A 232 6.90 5.81 10.93
CA MET A 232 6.83 4.38 11.31
C MET A 232 5.44 3.99 11.83
N GLY A 233 4.75 4.90 12.53
CA GLY A 233 3.37 4.70 12.97
C GLY A 233 2.39 4.64 11.79
N ALA A 234 2.57 5.49 10.78
CA ALA A 234 1.76 5.48 9.55
C ALA A 234 1.94 4.17 8.77
N LEU A 235 3.19 3.74 8.55
CA LEU A 235 3.51 2.51 7.83
C LEU A 235 3.06 1.23 8.56
N ALA A 236 2.90 1.28 9.89
CA ALA A 236 2.39 0.13 10.65
C ALA A 236 0.90 -0.16 10.38
N ASN A 237 0.11 0.84 10.01
CA ASN A 237 -1.32 0.69 9.72
C ASN A 237 -1.59 -0.11 8.42
N GLU A 238 -0.67 -0.11 7.47
CA GLU A 238 -0.79 -0.83 6.18
C GLU A 238 -0.75 -2.36 6.32
N ARG A 239 -0.11 -2.87 7.37
CA ARG A 239 0.32 -4.27 7.45
C ARG A 239 -0.76 -5.24 7.93
N SER A 240 -2.00 -5.15 7.44
CA SER A 240 -3.05 -6.13 7.80
C SER A 240 -2.84 -7.52 7.19
N GLY A 241 -2.02 -7.65 6.14
CA GLY A 241 -1.58 -8.92 5.55
C GLY A 241 -2.67 -9.79 4.89
N ILE A 242 -3.95 -9.48 5.11
CA ILE A 242 -5.08 -10.31 4.66
C ILE A 242 -5.47 -9.94 3.21
N ALA A 243 -5.50 -8.65 2.89
CA ALA A 243 -5.75 -8.20 1.52
C ALA A 243 -4.72 -8.73 0.52
N GLU A 244 -3.47 -8.91 0.98
CA GLU A 244 -2.40 -9.52 0.18
C GLU A 244 -2.71 -10.96 -0.21
N ALA A 245 -3.24 -11.78 0.71
CA ALA A 245 -3.60 -13.17 0.43
C ALA A 245 -4.76 -13.28 -0.57
N THR A 246 -5.74 -12.36 -0.52
CA THR A 246 -6.87 -12.35 -1.47
C THR A 246 -6.39 -12.08 -2.91
N GLY A 247 -5.54 -11.07 -3.11
CA GLY A 247 -4.95 -10.80 -4.42
C GLY A 247 -4.11 -11.98 -4.95
N MET A 248 -3.37 -12.66 -4.06
CA MET A 248 -2.59 -13.85 -4.43
C MET A 248 -3.48 -15.04 -4.83
N LEU A 249 -4.65 -15.23 -4.19
CA LEU A 249 -5.62 -16.26 -4.58
C LEU A 249 -6.19 -16.01 -5.97
N GLN A 250 -6.54 -14.75 -6.29
CA GLN A 250 -7.01 -14.40 -7.62
C GLN A 250 -5.96 -14.66 -8.69
N GLN A 251 -4.71 -14.32 -8.41
CA GLN A 251 -3.60 -14.57 -9.31
C GLN A 251 -3.36 -16.07 -9.52
N LEU A 252 -3.50 -16.87 -8.46
CA LEU A 252 -3.42 -18.34 -8.55
C LEU A 252 -4.55 -18.91 -9.40
N GLU A 253 -5.78 -18.42 -9.26
CA GLU A 253 -6.89 -18.85 -10.11
C GLU A 253 -6.68 -18.45 -11.58
N ALA A 254 -6.15 -17.25 -11.84
CA ALA A 254 -5.75 -16.85 -13.19
C ALA A 254 -4.67 -17.78 -13.77
N LEU A 255 -3.69 -18.19 -12.97
CA LEU A 255 -2.67 -19.16 -13.39
C LEU A 255 -3.27 -20.55 -13.66
N LYS A 256 -4.21 -21.03 -12.84
CA LYS A 256 -4.93 -22.28 -13.07
C LYS A 256 -5.73 -22.24 -14.37
N ASN A 257 -6.37 -21.12 -14.67
CA ASN A 257 -7.11 -20.94 -15.94
C ASN A 257 -6.16 -20.95 -17.14
N LEU A 258 -5.05 -20.21 -17.06
CA LEU A 258 -4.02 -20.28 -18.09
C LEU A 258 -3.52 -21.73 -18.31
N ALA A 259 -3.26 -22.48 -17.22
CA ALA A 259 -2.82 -23.86 -17.32
C ALA A 259 -3.88 -24.84 -17.87
N ARG A 260 -5.18 -24.51 -17.81
CA ARG A 260 -6.26 -25.27 -18.46
C ARG A 260 -6.29 -25.02 -19.98
N GLU A 261 -5.99 -23.78 -20.38
CA GLU A 261 -6.04 -23.31 -21.77
C GLU A 261 -4.75 -23.62 -22.54
N SER A 262 -3.61 -23.69 -21.83
CA SER A 262 -2.30 -24.01 -22.41
C SER A 262 -2.07 -25.52 -22.49
N SER A 263 -1.15 -25.96 -23.35
CA SER A 263 -0.80 -27.35 -23.55
C SER A 263 0.66 -27.63 -23.20
N CYS A 264 0.91 -28.79 -22.57
CA CYS A 264 2.23 -29.38 -22.40
C CYS A 264 2.27 -30.69 -23.20
N GLY A 265 2.82 -30.65 -24.42
CA GLY A 265 2.72 -31.74 -25.38
C GLY A 265 1.26 -31.95 -25.82
N ASP A 266 0.73 -33.15 -25.72
CA ASP A 266 -0.59 -33.54 -26.21
C ASP A 266 -1.72 -33.40 -25.16
N ARG A 267 -1.45 -32.76 -24.01
CA ARG A 267 -2.44 -32.63 -22.92
C ARG A 267 -2.48 -31.19 -22.37
N PRO A 268 -3.59 -30.80 -21.71
CA PRO A 268 -3.65 -29.53 -20.97
C PRO A 268 -2.51 -29.44 -19.95
N ALA A 269 -1.90 -28.26 -19.84
CA ALA A 269 -0.78 -28.06 -18.93
C ALA A 269 -1.18 -28.30 -17.46
N LEU A 270 -2.44 -28.09 -17.09
CA LEU A 270 -2.96 -28.39 -15.76
C LEU A 270 -2.90 -29.91 -15.41
N GLU A 271 -2.81 -30.79 -16.41
CA GLU A 271 -2.67 -32.23 -16.22
C GLU A 271 -1.19 -32.67 -16.10
N ASP A 272 -0.24 -31.78 -16.43
CA ASP A 272 1.18 -32.08 -16.29
C ASP A 272 1.56 -32.17 -14.79
N PRO A 273 2.23 -33.25 -14.35
CA PRO A 273 2.56 -33.46 -12.94
C PRO A 273 3.46 -32.35 -12.36
N THR A 274 4.29 -31.70 -13.18
CA THR A 274 5.18 -30.63 -12.73
C THR A 274 4.40 -29.35 -12.47
N VAL A 275 3.55 -28.94 -13.41
CA VAL A 275 2.66 -27.80 -13.28
C VAL A 275 1.72 -27.97 -12.09
N ARG A 276 1.08 -29.14 -11.95
CA ARG A 276 0.19 -29.45 -10.82
C ARG A 276 0.90 -29.31 -9.47
N ARG A 277 2.11 -29.83 -9.36
CA ARG A 277 2.91 -29.74 -8.13
C ARG A 277 3.26 -28.30 -7.78
N GLN A 278 3.59 -27.48 -8.76
CA GLN A 278 3.89 -26.06 -8.55
C GLN A 278 2.63 -25.31 -8.09
N ILE A 279 1.49 -25.51 -8.74
CA ILE A 279 0.20 -24.92 -8.34
C ILE A 279 -0.15 -25.33 -6.91
N ALA A 280 -0.03 -26.61 -6.56
CA ALA A 280 -0.30 -27.08 -5.21
C ALA A 280 0.63 -26.43 -4.15
N ARG A 281 1.92 -26.23 -4.49
CA ARG A 281 2.86 -25.51 -3.60
C ARG A 281 2.46 -24.04 -3.41
N PHE A 282 2.01 -23.37 -4.46
CA PHE A 282 1.49 -22.00 -4.34
C PHE A 282 0.25 -21.95 -3.45
N GLU A 283 -0.69 -22.86 -3.64
CA GLU A 283 -1.90 -22.93 -2.83
C GLU A 283 -1.59 -23.13 -1.34
N CYS A 284 -0.65 -24.01 -1.01
CA CYS A 284 -0.19 -24.17 0.37
C CYS A 284 0.43 -22.90 0.95
N ARG A 285 1.29 -22.21 0.18
CA ARG A 285 1.98 -20.98 0.63
C ARG A 285 1.00 -19.82 0.81
N ILE A 286 0.05 -19.65 -0.12
CA ILE A 286 -0.98 -18.60 -0.05
C ILE A 286 -1.94 -18.88 1.12
N SER A 287 -2.32 -20.15 1.35
CA SER A 287 -3.12 -20.54 2.51
C SER A 287 -2.40 -20.23 3.83
N ALA A 288 -1.09 -20.47 3.90
CA ALA A 288 -0.30 -20.09 5.07
C ALA A 288 -0.28 -18.56 5.29
N MET A 289 -0.16 -17.76 4.22
CA MET A 289 -0.26 -16.29 4.30
C MET A 289 -1.63 -15.85 4.82
N ARG A 290 -2.72 -16.46 4.33
CA ARG A 290 -4.09 -16.17 4.79
C ARG A 290 -4.25 -16.48 6.27
N LEU A 291 -3.81 -17.65 6.73
CA LEU A 291 -3.87 -18.04 8.14
C LEU A 291 -3.03 -17.12 9.04
N ASN A 292 -1.86 -16.69 8.57
CA ASN A 292 -1.04 -15.72 9.27
C ASN A 292 -1.76 -14.35 9.39
N GLY A 293 -2.42 -13.90 8.33
CA GLY A 293 -3.29 -12.71 8.37
C GLY A 293 -4.42 -12.83 9.39
N MET A 294 -5.08 -14.01 9.49
CA MET A 294 -6.13 -14.26 10.50
C MET A 294 -5.58 -14.27 11.94
N ARG A 295 -4.36 -14.76 12.16
CA ARG A 295 -3.67 -14.65 13.46
C ARG A 295 -3.44 -13.19 13.84
N HIS A 296 -3.00 -12.38 12.90
CA HIS A 296 -2.81 -10.96 13.09
C HIS A 296 -4.13 -10.25 13.43
N LEU A 297 -5.20 -10.55 12.68
CA LEU A 297 -6.55 -10.07 12.96
C LEU A 297 -7.00 -10.43 14.39
N THR A 298 -6.82 -11.69 14.79
CA THR A 298 -7.14 -12.15 16.15
C THR A 298 -6.37 -11.37 17.23
N SER A 299 -5.09 -11.06 16.97
CA SER A 299 -4.27 -10.27 17.89
C SER A 299 -4.78 -8.83 18.02
N GLN A 300 -5.22 -8.21 16.93
CA GLN A 300 -5.80 -6.87 16.94
C GLN A 300 -7.14 -6.84 17.70
N LEU A 301 -8.00 -7.85 17.54
CA LEU A 301 -9.25 -7.99 18.30
C LEU A 301 -9.01 -8.13 19.80
N GLN A 302 -7.86 -8.65 20.21
CA GLN A 302 -7.43 -8.72 21.60
C GLN A 302 -6.79 -7.43 22.11
N GLY A 303 -6.80 -6.34 21.31
CA GLY A 303 -6.17 -5.06 21.67
C GLY A 303 -4.64 -5.07 21.64
N LYS A 304 -4.02 -6.10 21.07
CA LYS A 304 -2.56 -6.16 20.95
C LYS A 304 -2.08 -5.24 19.83
N PRO A 305 -0.91 -4.59 19.99
CA PRO A 305 -0.35 -3.77 18.93
C PRO A 305 -0.03 -4.60 17.68
N PRO A 306 0.04 -3.97 16.49
CA PRO A 306 0.47 -4.65 15.27
C PRO A 306 1.79 -5.40 15.48
N SER A 307 1.80 -6.67 15.12
CA SER A 307 2.95 -7.55 15.34
C SER A 307 3.90 -7.53 14.14
N SER A 308 5.18 -7.80 14.39
CA SER A 308 6.19 -7.96 13.33
C SER A 308 5.92 -9.18 12.42
N GLU A 309 4.97 -10.05 12.78
CA GLU A 309 4.58 -11.23 11.99
C GLU A 309 4.03 -10.88 10.60
N THR A 310 3.54 -9.64 10.41
CA THR A 310 3.15 -9.14 9.08
C THR A 310 4.32 -9.12 8.09
N SER A 311 5.56 -9.01 8.57
CA SER A 311 6.76 -9.14 7.75
C SER A 311 6.90 -10.50 7.09
N LEU A 312 6.31 -11.58 7.65
CA LEU A 312 6.29 -12.91 7.03
C LEU A 312 5.51 -12.90 5.71
N ASN A 313 4.33 -12.25 5.69
CA ASN A 313 3.52 -12.15 4.47
C ASN A 313 4.24 -11.33 3.40
N LYS A 314 4.80 -10.17 3.76
CA LYS A 314 5.56 -9.34 2.82
C LYS A 314 6.80 -10.08 2.27
N TRP A 315 7.49 -10.84 3.11
CA TRP A 315 8.64 -11.64 2.70
C TRP A 315 8.26 -12.78 1.76
N LEU A 316 7.09 -13.42 1.96
CA LEU A 316 6.61 -14.53 1.12
C LEU A 316 6.02 -14.05 -0.21
N ARG A 317 5.32 -12.93 -0.21
CA ARG A 317 4.55 -12.42 -1.35
C ARG A 317 5.40 -12.19 -2.59
N GLY A 318 6.44 -11.38 -2.49
CA GLY A 318 7.21 -10.96 -3.66
C GLY A 318 7.84 -12.13 -4.44
N PRO A 319 8.58 -13.05 -3.79
CA PRO A 319 9.08 -14.24 -4.47
C PRO A 319 7.95 -15.11 -5.08
N LEU A 320 6.80 -15.18 -4.42
CA LEU A 320 5.66 -15.96 -4.90
C LEU A 320 5.06 -15.37 -6.18
N GLU A 321 4.90 -14.05 -6.24
CA GLU A 321 4.44 -13.33 -7.43
C GLU A 321 5.37 -13.56 -8.62
N ILE A 322 6.67 -13.49 -8.40
CA ILE A 322 7.69 -13.77 -9.43
C ILE A 322 7.60 -15.25 -9.88
N GLU A 323 7.62 -16.21 -8.94
CA GLU A 323 7.53 -17.62 -9.27
C GLU A 323 6.26 -17.99 -10.06
N MET A 324 5.10 -17.39 -9.73
CA MET A 324 3.85 -17.61 -10.47
C MET A 324 3.90 -17.01 -11.87
N SER A 325 4.47 -15.81 -12.02
CA SER A 325 4.61 -15.18 -13.33
C SER A 325 5.60 -15.92 -14.23
N ASP A 326 6.70 -16.45 -13.68
CA ASP A 326 7.66 -17.27 -14.45
C ASP A 326 7.00 -18.53 -15.03
N ILE A 327 6.14 -19.19 -14.25
CA ILE A 327 5.38 -20.34 -14.74
C ILE A 327 4.40 -19.93 -15.82
N ALA A 328 3.69 -18.81 -15.62
CA ALA A 328 2.75 -18.30 -16.61
C ALA A 328 3.46 -17.96 -17.94
N MET A 329 4.62 -17.30 -17.87
CA MET A 329 5.44 -17.03 -19.04
C MET A 329 5.91 -18.30 -19.76
N GLY A 330 6.27 -19.33 -19.00
CA GLY A 330 6.60 -20.66 -19.54
C GLY A 330 5.42 -21.33 -20.24
N LEU A 331 4.21 -21.21 -19.69
CA LEU A 331 2.98 -21.77 -20.27
C LEU A 331 2.53 -21.05 -21.53
N LEU A 332 2.76 -19.74 -21.63
CA LEU A 332 2.47 -18.93 -22.82
C LEU A 332 3.39 -19.27 -24.01
N GLY A 333 4.59 -19.81 -23.75
CA GLY A 333 5.52 -20.18 -24.81
C GLY A 333 5.87 -18.98 -25.69
N SER A 334 5.56 -19.05 -27.01
CA SER A 334 5.82 -17.94 -27.95
C SER A 334 4.95 -16.70 -27.71
N GLU A 335 3.76 -16.85 -27.15
CA GLU A 335 2.85 -15.75 -26.80
C GLU A 335 3.41 -14.91 -25.64
N ALA A 336 4.39 -15.42 -24.89
CA ALA A 336 5.10 -14.65 -23.88
C ALA A 336 5.80 -13.40 -24.42
N ALA A 337 6.10 -13.35 -25.72
CA ALA A 337 6.69 -12.19 -26.39
C ALA A 337 5.66 -11.11 -26.77
N GLU A 338 4.38 -11.39 -26.64
CA GLU A 338 3.30 -10.44 -26.92
C GLU A 338 2.94 -9.60 -25.69
N SER A 339 2.09 -8.57 -25.88
CA SER A 339 1.59 -7.77 -24.77
C SER A 339 0.43 -8.48 -24.08
N GLY A 340 0.49 -8.62 -22.76
CA GLY A 340 -0.57 -9.27 -22.01
C GLY A 340 -0.45 -9.01 -20.50
N LYS A 341 -1.41 -9.57 -19.75
CA LYS A 341 -1.43 -9.44 -18.29
C LYS A 341 -0.18 -10.05 -17.64
N TRP A 342 0.16 -11.30 -17.99
CA TRP A 342 1.27 -12.02 -17.38
C TRP A 342 2.63 -11.43 -17.70
N GLN A 343 2.80 -10.92 -18.94
CA GLN A 343 4.02 -10.21 -19.35
C GLN A 343 4.22 -8.92 -18.54
N ARG A 344 3.14 -8.14 -18.37
CA ARG A 344 3.15 -6.93 -17.54
C ARG A 344 3.41 -7.25 -16.08
N ASP A 345 2.72 -8.24 -15.53
CA ASP A 345 2.87 -8.67 -14.13
C ASP A 345 4.30 -9.16 -13.87
N SER A 346 4.87 -9.99 -14.77
CA SER A 346 6.25 -10.48 -14.66
C SER A 346 7.26 -9.34 -14.56
N LEU A 347 7.14 -8.33 -15.41
CA LEU A 347 8.04 -7.16 -15.35
C LEU A 347 7.82 -6.33 -14.08
N ASN A 348 6.56 -6.14 -13.66
CA ASN A 348 6.21 -5.29 -12.53
C ASN A 348 6.63 -5.89 -11.18
N PHE A 349 6.54 -7.22 -10.99
CA PHE A 349 6.83 -7.86 -9.71
C PHE A 349 8.27 -7.72 -9.27
N HIS A 350 9.22 -7.59 -10.19
CA HIS A 350 10.62 -7.30 -9.87
C HIS A 350 10.79 -5.93 -9.17
N GLY A 351 9.93 -4.95 -9.48
CA GLY A 351 9.88 -3.66 -8.78
C GLY A 351 9.13 -3.73 -7.45
N THR A 352 7.96 -4.39 -7.42
CA THR A 352 7.10 -4.45 -6.22
C THR A 352 7.75 -5.21 -5.06
N VAL A 353 8.62 -6.17 -5.33
CA VAL A 353 9.37 -6.91 -4.31
C VAL A 353 10.32 -6.01 -3.50
N ILE A 354 10.76 -4.89 -4.09
CA ILE A 354 11.70 -3.95 -3.45
C ILE A 354 10.94 -2.95 -2.56
N GLY A 355 9.80 -2.43 -3.03
CA GLY A 355 8.99 -1.43 -2.33
C GLY A 355 8.44 -1.94 -0.98
N GLY A 356 8.22 -1.04 -0.03
CA GLY A 356 7.68 -1.39 1.29
C GLY A 356 8.63 -2.21 2.19
N GLY A 357 9.93 -2.16 1.92
CA GLY A 357 10.99 -2.93 2.57
C GLY A 357 11.35 -4.21 1.82
N THR A 358 12.60 -4.28 1.38
CA THR A 358 13.15 -5.39 0.61
C THR A 358 13.04 -6.73 1.37
N PRO A 359 13.11 -7.89 0.69
CA PRO A 359 13.14 -9.20 1.35
C PRO A 359 14.23 -9.30 2.43
N ASN A 360 15.38 -8.65 2.25
CA ASN A 360 16.45 -8.64 3.26
C ASN A 360 16.06 -7.84 4.49
N ILE A 361 15.44 -6.66 4.32
CA ILE A 361 14.89 -5.88 5.45
C ILE A 361 13.82 -6.68 6.20
N GLN A 362 12.94 -7.40 5.48
CA GLN A 362 11.94 -8.25 6.12
C GLN A 362 12.60 -9.40 6.92
N ARG A 363 13.66 -10.00 6.38
CA ARG A 363 14.44 -11.02 7.10
C ARG A 363 15.07 -10.48 8.37
N ASN A 364 15.63 -9.27 8.35
CA ASN A 364 16.17 -8.63 9.55
C ASN A 364 15.07 -8.42 10.61
N ILE A 365 13.89 -7.93 10.20
CA ILE A 365 12.76 -7.77 11.12
C ILE A 365 12.32 -9.12 11.70
N ILE A 366 12.25 -10.18 10.88
CA ILE A 366 11.89 -11.53 11.31
C ILE A 366 12.94 -12.07 12.28
N SER A 367 14.22 -11.98 11.96
CA SER A 367 15.30 -12.50 12.78
C SER A 367 15.39 -11.80 14.14
N GLU A 368 15.36 -10.46 14.14
CA GLU A 368 15.53 -9.66 15.35
C GLU A 368 14.28 -9.66 16.23
N ARG A 369 13.08 -9.45 15.63
CA ARG A 369 11.87 -9.18 16.41
C ARG A 369 10.96 -10.40 16.62
N ILE A 370 11.03 -11.41 15.76
CA ILE A 370 10.23 -12.63 15.88
C ILE A 370 11.06 -13.75 16.50
N LEU A 371 12.28 -13.95 16.00
CA LEU A 371 13.16 -15.04 16.47
C LEU A 371 14.05 -14.62 17.64
N GLY A 372 14.15 -13.30 17.95
CA GLY A 372 14.97 -12.80 19.04
C GLY A 372 16.48 -12.98 18.82
N LEU A 373 16.92 -13.08 17.56
CA LEU A 373 18.34 -13.21 17.23
C LEU A 373 19.08 -11.88 17.48
N PRO A 374 20.38 -11.91 17.80
CA PRO A 374 21.18 -10.71 18.01
C PRO A 374 21.13 -9.82 16.79
N LYS A 375 21.16 -8.52 17.04
CA LYS A 375 21.41 -7.51 16.04
C LYS A 375 22.91 -7.28 15.93
N ASP A 376 23.44 -7.33 14.70
CA ASP A 376 24.86 -6.99 14.42
C ASP A 376 25.12 -5.50 14.60
#